data_217eab02d40fdbf3a51dc85d5bc73793
#
_entry.id   217eab02d40fdbf3a51dc85d5bc73793
#
_cell.length_a   1.000
_cell.length_b   1.000
_cell.length_c   1.000
_cell.angle_alpha   90.00
_cell.angle_beta   90.00
_cell.angle_gamma   90.00
#
_symmetry.space_group_name_H-M   'P 1'
#
loop_
_entity.id
_entity.type
_entity.pdbx_description
1 polymer ?
#
loop_
_entity_poly.entity_id
_entity_poly.type
_entity_poly.pdbx_seq_one_letter_code
_entity_poly.pdbx_strand_id
1 'polypeptide(L)'
;LVFEQPYADQASISAALKKSRMAQRQWAEFSFVEKAHVCRKAIDYFIDNKATIGQQITQQMGRPIAYSPNEVNGLAERANGMIDLATEALADTVIEDNSHKRRLIRKHPLGTLLIIAPWNYPLLTTANSVFAGLMAGNSIILKPSIQTPLVAEHFVNSFSAAGAPKDLIQALCLNHNQS
;
A
#
# COMPACT_ATOMS: atom_id res chain seq x y z
N LEU A 1 -8.88 2.49 25.96
CA LEU A 1 -8.95 1.76 24.71
C LEU A 1 -8.83 2.76 23.55
N VAL A 2 -7.85 2.62 22.68
CA VAL A 2 -7.62 3.51 21.53
C VAL A 2 -8.36 3.01 20.30
N PHE A 3 -8.44 1.69 20.15
CA PHE A 3 -9.07 1.04 19.01
C PHE A 3 -9.50 -0.37 19.38
N GLU A 4 -10.62 -0.82 18.83
CA GLU A 4 -11.13 -2.18 18.98
C GLU A 4 -11.72 -2.64 17.65
N GLN A 5 -11.26 -3.79 17.17
CA GLN A 5 -11.77 -4.41 15.95
C GLN A 5 -11.73 -5.93 16.11
N PRO A 6 -12.79 -6.65 15.76
CA PRO A 6 -12.77 -8.11 15.76
C PRO A 6 -11.80 -8.65 14.70
N TYR A 7 -11.24 -9.82 14.95
CA TYR A 7 -10.49 -10.53 13.93
C TYR A 7 -11.41 -10.97 12.79
N ALA A 8 -10.89 -10.91 11.57
CA ALA A 8 -11.62 -11.36 10.40
C ALA A 8 -11.87 -12.87 10.46
N ASP A 9 -13.08 -13.28 10.14
CA ASP A 9 -13.41 -14.69 9.96
C ASP A 9 -13.05 -15.19 8.54
N GLN A 10 -13.16 -16.47 8.31
CA GLN A 10 -12.82 -17.09 7.03
C GLN A 10 -13.68 -16.55 5.86
N ALA A 11 -14.93 -16.20 6.13
CA ALA A 11 -15.82 -15.63 5.12
C ALA A 11 -15.35 -14.23 4.70
N SER A 12 -14.99 -13.39 5.67
CA SER A 12 -14.45 -12.06 5.45
C SER A 12 -13.12 -12.09 4.67
N ILE A 13 -12.21 -13.01 5.03
CA ILE A 13 -10.94 -13.23 4.31
C ILE A 13 -11.21 -13.61 2.85
N SER A 14 -12.11 -14.59 2.62
CA SER A 14 -12.47 -15.05 1.27
C SER A 14 -13.11 -13.94 0.44
N ALA A 15 -13.98 -13.13 1.05
CA ALA A 15 -14.62 -11.99 0.41
C ALA A 15 -13.58 -10.90 0.05
N ALA A 16 -12.66 -10.59 0.95
CA ALA A 16 -11.59 -9.63 0.72
C ALA A 16 -10.69 -10.06 -0.45
N LEU A 17 -10.28 -11.32 -0.50
CA LEU A 17 -9.49 -11.86 -1.61
C LEU A 17 -10.21 -11.74 -2.96
N LYS A 18 -11.51 -12.07 -3.00
CA LYS A 18 -12.32 -11.94 -4.22
C LYS A 18 -12.41 -10.49 -4.69
N LYS A 19 -12.68 -9.55 -3.78
CA LYS A 19 -12.76 -8.11 -4.08
C LYS A 19 -11.42 -7.55 -4.53
N SER A 20 -10.32 -7.90 -3.84
CA SER A 20 -8.96 -7.51 -4.22
C SER A 20 -8.60 -7.93 -5.64
N ARG A 21 -8.94 -9.17 -6.04
CA ARG A 21 -8.67 -9.65 -7.41
C ARG A 21 -9.45 -8.86 -8.48
N MET A 22 -10.68 -8.45 -8.16
CA MET A 22 -11.46 -7.61 -9.08
C MET A 22 -10.86 -6.20 -9.20
N ALA A 23 -10.50 -5.60 -8.07
CA ALA A 23 -9.85 -4.30 -8.04
C ALA A 23 -8.48 -4.31 -8.75
N GLN A 24 -7.71 -5.39 -8.56
CA GLN A 24 -6.42 -5.57 -9.22
C GLN A 24 -6.54 -5.59 -10.75
N ARG A 25 -7.55 -6.25 -11.30
CA ARG A 25 -7.78 -6.26 -12.75
C ARG A 25 -8.06 -4.87 -13.30
N GLN A 26 -8.89 -4.09 -12.60
CA GLN A 26 -9.15 -2.69 -12.96
C GLN A 26 -7.86 -1.85 -12.86
N TRP A 27 -7.11 -2.02 -11.78
CA TRP A 27 -5.85 -1.29 -11.54
C TRP A 27 -4.77 -1.64 -12.56
N ALA A 28 -4.72 -2.86 -13.03
CA ALA A 28 -3.76 -3.30 -14.03
C ALA A 28 -3.90 -2.57 -15.37
N GLU A 29 -5.13 -2.13 -15.71
CA GLU A 29 -5.41 -1.36 -16.93
C GLU A 29 -4.90 0.10 -16.86
N PHE A 30 -4.64 0.64 -15.68
CA PHE A 30 -4.11 1.98 -15.51
C PHE A 30 -2.68 2.05 -16.06
N SER A 31 -2.38 3.11 -16.79
CA SER A 31 -1.00 3.44 -17.19
C SER A 31 -0.11 3.76 -15.97
N PHE A 32 1.20 3.77 -16.17
CA PHE A 32 2.14 4.20 -15.12
C PHE A 32 1.86 5.63 -14.64
N VAL A 33 1.48 6.53 -15.54
CA VAL A 33 1.17 7.92 -15.22
C VAL A 33 -0.08 8.02 -14.33
N GLU A 34 -1.14 7.28 -14.65
CA GLU A 34 -2.35 7.24 -13.85
C GLU A 34 -2.11 6.62 -12.47
N LYS A 35 -1.36 5.52 -12.40
CA LYS A 35 -0.94 4.91 -11.14
C LYS A 35 -0.15 5.88 -10.27
N ALA A 36 0.84 6.55 -10.86
CA ALA A 36 1.65 7.55 -10.17
C ALA A 36 0.80 8.73 -9.67
N HIS A 37 -0.17 9.19 -10.47
CA HIS A 37 -1.08 10.28 -10.08
C HIS A 37 -1.92 9.89 -8.84
N VAL A 38 -2.53 8.72 -8.85
CA VAL A 38 -3.31 8.22 -7.70
C VAL A 38 -2.41 8.03 -6.48
N CYS A 39 -1.21 7.45 -6.65
CA CYS A 39 -0.27 7.28 -5.54
C CYS A 39 0.16 8.61 -4.92
N ARG A 40 0.43 9.65 -5.73
CA ARG A 40 0.78 10.98 -5.21
C ARG A 40 -0.37 11.64 -4.46
N LYS A 41 -1.60 11.54 -4.97
CA LYS A 41 -2.78 12.01 -4.24
C LYS A 41 -2.98 11.29 -2.90
N ALA A 42 -2.66 10.00 -2.85
CA ALA A 42 -2.68 9.26 -1.58
C ALA A 42 -1.62 9.76 -0.60
N ILE A 43 -0.44 10.19 -1.10
CA ILE A 43 0.59 10.83 -0.27
C ILE A 43 0.09 12.17 0.29
N ASP A 44 -0.59 12.98 -0.52
CA ASP A 44 -1.17 14.26 -0.09
C ASP A 44 -2.12 14.06 1.10
N TYR A 45 -2.97 13.02 1.07
CA TYR A 45 -3.81 12.66 2.20
C TYR A 45 -3.02 12.45 3.49
N PHE A 46 -1.88 11.76 3.44
CA PHE A 46 -1.03 11.56 4.62
C PHE A 46 -0.45 12.87 5.13
N ILE A 47 -0.02 13.75 4.24
CA ILE A 47 0.52 15.07 4.57
C ILE A 47 -0.54 15.94 5.24
N ASP A 48 -1.75 16.00 4.67
CA ASP A 48 -2.86 16.79 5.18
C ASP A 48 -3.32 16.31 6.57
N ASN A 49 -3.24 15.00 6.82
CA ASN A 49 -3.64 14.39 8.10
C ASN A 49 -2.47 14.14 9.07
N LYS A 50 -1.29 14.70 8.80
CA LYS A 50 -0.03 14.45 9.51
C LYS A 50 -0.14 14.59 11.03
N ALA A 51 -0.81 15.63 11.52
CA ALA A 51 -0.96 15.88 12.95
C ALA A 51 -1.80 14.79 13.63
N THR A 52 -2.94 14.43 13.05
CA THR A 52 -3.84 13.38 13.54
C THR A 52 -3.15 12.02 13.54
N ILE A 53 -2.48 11.69 12.43
CA ILE A 53 -1.74 10.43 12.28
C ILE A 53 -0.62 10.34 13.31
N GLY A 54 0.14 11.42 13.50
CA GLY A 54 1.20 11.48 14.52
C GLY A 54 0.68 11.26 15.94
N GLN A 55 -0.47 11.88 16.28
CA GLN A 55 -1.12 11.67 17.57
C GLN A 55 -1.54 10.20 17.75
N GLN A 56 -2.13 9.59 16.74
CA GLN A 56 -2.55 8.18 16.80
C GLN A 56 -1.37 7.22 16.92
N ILE A 57 -0.25 7.47 16.23
CA ILE A 57 0.98 6.69 16.41
C ILE A 57 1.47 6.77 17.84
N THR A 58 1.50 7.98 18.44
CA THR A 58 1.86 8.17 19.84
C THR A 58 0.93 7.38 20.78
N GLN A 59 -0.37 7.45 20.57
CA GLN A 59 -1.36 6.74 21.39
C GLN A 59 -1.25 5.21 21.28
N GLN A 60 -0.94 4.70 20.10
CA GLN A 60 -0.90 3.26 19.84
C GLN A 60 0.40 2.61 20.28
N MET A 61 1.55 3.26 20.10
CA MET A 61 2.86 2.62 20.32
C MET A 61 3.80 3.39 21.25
N GLY A 62 3.37 4.56 21.78
CA GLY A 62 4.14 5.31 22.79
C GLY A 62 5.30 6.14 22.24
N ARG A 63 5.45 6.32 20.92
CA ARG A 63 6.46 7.23 20.36
C ARG A 63 6.19 8.66 20.85
N PRO A 64 7.22 9.43 21.27
CA PRO A 64 7.00 10.82 21.68
C PRO A 64 6.35 11.65 20.57
N ILE A 65 5.34 12.43 20.91
CA ILE A 65 4.53 13.23 19.97
C ILE A 65 5.39 14.20 19.13
N ALA A 66 6.49 14.68 19.66
CA ALA A 66 7.42 15.53 18.92
C ALA A 66 8.05 14.84 17.69
N TYR A 67 8.09 13.51 17.65
CA TYR A 67 8.71 12.73 16.57
C TYR A 67 7.70 11.98 15.71
N SER A 68 6.53 11.63 16.23
CA SER A 68 5.55 10.82 15.53
C SER A 68 5.11 11.41 14.17
N PRO A 69 4.85 12.71 14.03
CA PRO A 69 4.48 13.31 12.75
C PRO A 69 5.58 13.21 11.68
N ASN A 70 6.86 13.09 12.08
CA ASN A 70 7.96 12.98 11.13
C ASN A 70 7.96 11.69 10.32
N GLU A 71 7.28 10.65 10.81
CA GLU A 71 7.13 9.41 10.05
C GLU A 71 6.30 9.60 8.78
N VAL A 72 5.35 10.53 8.79
CA VAL A 72 4.60 10.92 7.57
C VAL A 72 5.52 11.55 6.52
N ASN A 73 6.49 12.38 6.94
CA ASN A 73 7.47 12.94 6.02
C ASN A 73 8.33 11.83 5.39
N GLY A 74 8.78 10.88 6.20
CA GLY A 74 9.55 9.73 5.73
C GLY A 74 8.76 8.83 4.77
N LEU A 75 7.45 8.63 5.05
CA LEU A 75 6.55 7.94 4.13
C LEU A 75 6.49 8.67 2.79
N ALA A 76 6.25 9.99 2.80
CA ALA A 76 6.09 10.79 1.60
C ALA A 76 7.36 10.79 0.74
N GLU A 77 8.53 11.00 1.34
CA GLU A 77 9.82 10.94 0.67
C GLU A 77 10.05 9.57 0.03
N ARG A 78 9.88 8.51 0.78
CA ARG A 78 10.08 7.14 0.33
C ARG A 78 9.12 6.73 -0.78
N ALA A 79 7.84 7.06 -0.63
CA ALA A 79 6.81 6.74 -1.61
C ALA A 79 7.04 7.49 -2.93
N ASN A 80 7.37 8.79 -2.89
CA ASN A 80 7.71 9.55 -4.10
C ASN A 80 8.92 8.96 -4.81
N GLY A 81 10.00 8.63 -4.09
CA GLY A 81 11.16 7.98 -4.67
C GLY A 81 10.84 6.66 -5.38
N MET A 82 9.95 5.83 -4.79
CA MET A 82 9.50 4.58 -5.43
C MET A 82 8.65 4.83 -6.68
N ILE A 83 7.79 5.84 -6.66
CA ILE A 83 6.97 6.21 -7.81
C ILE A 83 7.87 6.68 -8.96
N ASP A 84 8.88 7.52 -8.68
CA ASP A 84 9.79 8.06 -9.69
C ASP A 84 10.63 6.95 -10.34
N LEU A 85 11.08 5.97 -9.56
CA LEU A 85 11.87 4.85 -10.04
C LEU A 85 11.04 3.78 -10.76
N ALA A 86 9.72 3.72 -10.54
CA ALA A 86 8.88 2.60 -10.97
C ALA A 86 8.91 2.38 -12.50
N THR A 87 8.93 3.46 -13.28
CA THR A 87 8.91 3.37 -14.76
C THR A 87 10.14 2.64 -15.28
N GLU A 88 11.33 2.99 -14.78
CA GLU A 88 12.59 2.34 -15.16
C GLU A 88 12.68 0.94 -14.57
N ALA A 89 12.38 0.78 -13.28
CA ALA A 89 12.48 -0.49 -12.57
C ALA A 89 11.55 -1.57 -13.13
N LEU A 90 10.40 -1.18 -13.70
CA LEU A 90 9.40 -2.10 -14.24
C LEU A 90 9.41 -2.18 -15.78
N ALA A 91 10.30 -1.45 -16.45
CA ALA A 91 10.44 -1.50 -17.91
C ALA A 91 10.79 -2.92 -18.41
N ASP A 92 10.37 -3.21 -19.62
CA ASP A 92 10.76 -4.43 -20.33
C ASP A 92 12.29 -4.48 -20.51
N THR A 93 12.91 -5.61 -20.23
CA THR A 93 14.32 -5.85 -20.55
C THR A 93 14.41 -6.47 -21.93
N VAL A 94 14.82 -5.69 -22.93
CA VAL A 94 14.97 -6.19 -24.31
C VAL A 94 16.28 -7.01 -24.40
N ILE A 95 16.14 -8.29 -24.76
CA ILE A 95 17.26 -9.22 -24.96
C ILE A 95 17.72 -9.17 -26.42
N GLU A 96 16.76 -9.08 -27.35
CA GLU A 96 17.04 -9.06 -28.78
C GLU A 96 15.88 -8.34 -29.48
N ASP A 97 16.22 -7.43 -30.39
CA ASP A 97 15.25 -6.74 -31.23
C ASP A 97 15.87 -6.54 -32.63
N ASN A 98 15.43 -7.34 -33.62
CA ASN A 98 15.89 -7.26 -34.98
C ASN A 98 14.73 -7.53 -35.95
N SER A 99 15.02 -7.49 -37.27
CA SER A 99 14.01 -7.68 -38.32
C SER A 99 13.29 -9.04 -38.31
N HIS A 100 13.82 -10.04 -37.64
CA HIS A 100 13.29 -11.40 -37.63
C HIS A 100 12.61 -11.78 -36.31
N LYS A 101 13.06 -11.22 -35.18
CA LYS A 101 12.50 -11.57 -33.87
C LYS A 101 12.74 -10.49 -32.84
N ARG A 102 11.80 -10.44 -31.88
CA ARG A 102 11.91 -9.64 -30.65
C ARG A 102 11.79 -10.54 -29.44
N ARG A 103 12.79 -10.50 -28.54
CA ARG A 103 12.79 -11.21 -27.26
C ARG A 103 12.95 -10.22 -26.15
N LEU A 104 12.09 -10.32 -25.15
CA LEU A 104 12.15 -9.45 -23.97
C LEU A 104 11.71 -10.20 -22.72
N ILE A 105 12.11 -9.68 -21.59
CA ILE A 105 11.60 -10.07 -20.27
C ILE A 105 10.65 -8.97 -19.83
N ARG A 106 9.39 -9.32 -19.61
CA ARG A 106 8.35 -8.42 -19.14
C ARG A 106 8.00 -8.77 -17.70
N LYS A 107 7.94 -7.73 -16.85
CA LYS A 107 7.49 -7.87 -15.46
C LYS A 107 5.97 -7.76 -15.41
N HIS A 108 5.31 -8.74 -14.80
CA HIS A 108 3.87 -8.76 -14.62
C HIS A 108 3.51 -8.66 -13.14
N PRO A 109 2.36 -8.04 -12.78
CA PRO A 109 1.87 -8.04 -11.41
C PRO A 109 1.63 -9.46 -10.91
N LEU A 110 1.92 -9.71 -9.64
CA LEU A 110 1.66 -10.99 -8.96
C LEU A 110 0.15 -11.19 -8.68
N GLY A 111 -0.61 -10.10 -8.64
CA GLY A 111 -2.05 -10.11 -8.36
C GLY A 111 -2.39 -9.41 -7.05
N THR A 112 -2.75 -10.16 -6.02
CA THR A 112 -3.04 -9.64 -4.68
C THR A 112 -1.87 -9.93 -3.74
N LEU A 113 -1.32 -8.90 -3.10
CA LEU A 113 -0.25 -9.01 -2.13
C LEU A 113 -0.81 -8.98 -0.70
N LEU A 114 -0.36 -9.89 0.16
CA LEU A 114 -0.52 -9.76 1.61
C LEU A 114 0.69 -9.02 2.17
N ILE A 115 0.46 -7.88 2.81
CA ILE A 115 1.49 -7.10 3.49
C ILE A 115 1.26 -7.20 5.00
N ILE A 116 2.25 -7.72 5.72
CA ILE A 116 2.25 -7.80 7.18
C ILE A 116 3.08 -6.63 7.71
N ALA A 117 2.41 -5.64 8.27
CA ALA A 117 3.05 -4.40 8.71
C ALA A 117 3.58 -4.51 10.16
N PRO A 118 4.77 -3.95 10.45
CA PRO A 118 5.32 -3.89 11.79
C PRO A 118 4.70 -2.75 12.62
N TRP A 119 5.01 -2.73 13.92
CA TRP A 119 4.54 -1.68 14.84
C TRP A 119 5.53 -0.52 15.03
N ASN A 120 6.82 -0.76 14.86
CA ASN A 120 7.89 0.19 15.25
C ASN A 120 8.05 1.39 14.30
N TYR A 121 7.86 1.18 13.00
CA TYR A 121 7.76 2.20 11.96
C TYR A 121 6.58 1.87 11.04
N PRO A 122 5.35 1.97 11.58
CA PRO A 122 4.17 1.38 10.94
C PRO A 122 3.81 2.02 9.60
N LEU A 123 4.07 3.31 9.42
CA LEU A 123 3.86 3.99 8.13
C LEU A 123 5.01 3.75 7.16
N LEU A 124 6.23 4.07 7.57
CA LEU A 124 7.40 4.07 6.70
C LEU A 124 7.71 2.69 6.14
N THR A 125 7.68 1.66 7.00
CA THR A 125 7.96 0.28 6.57
C THR A 125 6.84 -0.25 5.67
N THR A 126 5.58 0.05 5.99
CA THR A 126 4.43 -0.35 5.18
C THR A 126 4.44 0.33 3.81
N ALA A 127 4.81 1.61 3.74
CA ALA A 127 4.92 2.36 2.50
C ALA A 127 5.85 1.69 1.48
N ASN A 128 6.96 1.09 1.94
CA ASN A 128 7.91 0.39 1.07
C ASN A 128 7.24 -0.70 0.23
N SER A 129 6.33 -1.46 0.82
CA SER A 129 5.64 -2.56 0.12
C SER A 129 4.38 -2.08 -0.59
N VAL A 130 3.64 -1.13 -0.01
CA VAL A 130 2.37 -0.64 -0.57
C VAL A 130 2.62 0.09 -1.88
N PHE A 131 3.45 1.13 -1.89
CA PHE A 131 3.66 1.93 -3.10
C PHE A 131 4.37 1.16 -4.20
N ALA A 132 5.40 0.38 -3.87
CA ALA A 132 6.06 -0.48 -4.84
C ALA A 132 5.10 -1.54 -5.44
N GLY A 133 4.29 -2.18 -4.58
CA GLY A 133 3.31 -3.18 -5.01
C GLY A 133 2.24 -2.61 -5.92
N LEU A 134 1.71 -1.41 -5.61
CA LEU A 134 0.71 -0.74 -6.42
C LEU A 134 1.27 -0.25 -7.76
N MET A 135 2.46 0.35 -7.78
CA MET A 135 3.11 0.77 -9.02
C MET A 135 3.36 -0.43 -9.95
N ALA A 136 3.66 -1.60 -9.39
CA ALA A 136 3.78 -2.85 -10.14
C ALA A 136 2.42 -3.45 -10.60
N GLY A 137 1.29 -2.81 -10.29
CA GLY A 137 -0.04 -3.22 -10.76
C GLY A 137 -0.75 -4.25 -9.89
N ASN A 138 -0.32 -4.45 -8.65
CA ASN A 138 -0.95 -5.36 -7.71
C ASN A 138 -2.08 -4.66 -6.91
N SER A 139 -2.95 -5.45 -6.28
CA SER A 139 -3.81 -5.03 -5.16
C SER A 139 -3.21 -5.49 -3.84
N ILE A 140 -3.71 -4.94 -2.72
CA ILE A 140 -3.10 -5.16 -1.41
C ILE A 140 -4.16 -5.54 -0.38
N ILE A 141 -3.85 -6.57 0.38
CA ILE A 141 -4.46 -6.84 1.68
C ILE A 141 -3.41 -6.51 2.74
N LEU A 142 -3.71 -5.52 3.57
CA LEU A 142 -2.81 -5.03 4.60
C LEU A 142 -3.23 -5.60 5.95
N LYS A 143 -2.35 -6.37 6.57
CA LYS A 143 -2.46 -6.83 7.95
C LYS A 143 -1.60 -5.94 8.85
N PRO A 144 -2.20 -5.00 9.60
CA PRO A 144 -1.43 -4.18 10.53
C PRO A 144 -0.94 -5.01 11.72
N SER A 145 0.06 -4.48 12.43
CA SER A 145 0.33 -4.95 13.78
C SER A 145 -0.87 -4.67 14.68
N ILE A 146 -1.14 -5.57 15.62
CA ILE A 146 -2.17 -5.37 16.65
C ILE A 146 -1.89 -4.15 17.55
N GLN A 147 -0.65 -3.69 17.61
CA GLN A 147 -0.24 -2.49 18.34
C GLN A 147 -0.58 -1.19 17.60
N THR A 148 -0.63 -1.21 16.25
CA THR A 148 -0.82 -0.01 15.43
C THR A 148 -1.86 -0.21 14.34
N PRO A 149 -3.08 -0.66 14.69
CA PRO A 149 -4.10 -1.04 13.70
C PRO A 149 -4.63 0.14 12.88
N LEU A 150 -4.72 1.35 13.45
CA LEU A 150 -5.24 2.54 12.75
C LEU A 150 -4.40 2.94 11.53
N VAL A 151 -3.13 2.54 11.49
CA VAL A 151 -2.25 2.82 10.33
C VAL A 151 -2.81 2.20 9.05
N ALA A 152 -3.35 1.00 9.12
CA ALA A 152 -3.93 0.35 7.95
C ALA A 152 -5.15 1.09 7.40
N GLU A 153 -5.96 1.68 8.29
CA GLU A 153 -7.12 2.50 7.90
C GLU A 153 -6.68 3.76 7.12
N HIS A 154 -5.57 4.38 7.52
CA HIS A 154 -5.03 5.52 6.77
C HIS A 154 -4.61 5.13 5.36
N PHE A 155 -4.01 3.96 5.15
CA PHE A 155 -3.72 3.48 3.79
C PHE A 155 -5.00 3.24 2.98
N VAL A 156 -6.02 2.61 3.55
CA VAL A 156 -7.31 2.41 2.87
C VAL A 156 -7.95 3.73 2.50
N ASN A 157 -8.04 4.67 3.47
CA ASN A 157 -8.68 5.97 3.28
C ASN A 157 -7.93 6.85 2.29
N SER A 158 -6.59 6.85 2.31
CA SER A 158 -5.76 7.65 1.40
C SER A 158 -5.98 7.27 -0.06
N PHE A 159 -6.00 5.99 -0.38
CA PHE A 159 -6.22 5.52 -1.74
C PHE A 159 -7.69 5.65 -2.18
N SER A 160 -8.64 5.50 -1.24
CA SER A 160 -10.05 5.80 -1.51
C SER A 160 -10.25 7.28 -1.86
N ALA A 161 -9.66 8.19 -1.07
CA ALA A 161 -9.72 9.63 -1.34
C ALA A 161 -9.00 10.03 -2.64
N ALA A 162 -7.94 9.30 -3.01
CA ALA A 162 -7.20 9.51 -4.25
C ALA A 162 -7.93 9.03 -5.51
N GLY A 163 -9.07 8.35 -5.38
CA GLY A 163 -9.86 7.84 -6.50
C GLY A 163 -9.35 6.49 -7.05
N ALA A 164 -8.65 5.71 -6.26
CA ALA A 164 -8.27 4.35 -6.62
C ALA A 164 -9.51 3.44 -6.78
N PRO A 165 -9.43 2.36 -7.56
CA PRO A 165 -10.49 1.37 -7.61
C PRO A 165 -10.87 0.89 -6.20
N LYS A 166 -12.18 0.74 -5.98
CA LYS A 166 -12.68 0.24 -4.70
C LYS A 166 -12.07 -1.11 -4.37
N ASP A 167 -11.71 -1.33 -3.11
CA ASP A 167 -11.09 -2.56 -2.61
C ASP A 167 -9.68 -2.85 -3.17
N LEU A 168 -9.00 -1.84 -3.76
CA LEU A 168 -7.61 -1.95 -4.21
C LEU A 168 -6.66 -2.20 -3.03
N ILE A 169 -6.89 -1.50 -1.92
CA ILE A 169 -6.28 -1.76 -0.62
C ILE A 169 -7.38 -2.09 0.37
N GLN A 170 -7.21 -3.17 1.10
CA GLN A 170 -8.09 -3.57 2.19
C GLN A 170 -7.27 -3.85 3.44
N ALA A 171 -7.78 -3.45 4.60
CA ALA A 171 -7.21 -3.77 5.89
C ALA A 171 -7.92 -4.98 6.50
N LEU A 172 -7.16 -5.97 6.95
CA LEU A 172 -7.69 -7.11 7.69
C LEU A 172 -6.97 -7.28 9.02
N CYS A 173 -7.73 -7.28 10.10
CA CYS A 173 -7.22 -7.65 11.42
C CYS A 173 -7.19 -9.19 11.50
N LEU A 174 -6.00 -9.77 11.52
CA LEU A 174 -5.77 -11.22 11.58
C LEU A 174 -4.96 -11.55 12.83
N ASN A 175 -5.29 -12.67 13.47
CA ASN A 175 -4.44 -13.25 14.50
C ASN A 175 -3.28 -14.05 13.90
N HIS A 176 -2.37 -14.56 14.74
CA HIS A 176 -1.19 -15.31 14.28
C HIS A 176 -1.52 -16.61 13.53
N ASN A 177 -2.66 -17.24 13.84
CA ASN A 177 -3.06 -18.50 13.19
C ASN A 177 -3.72 -18.27 11.82
N GLN A 178 -4.11 -17.02 11.53
CA GLN A 178 -4.78 -16.62 10.28
C GLN A 178 -3.83 -15.94 9.29
N SER A 179 -2.57 -15.71 9.67
CA SER A 179 -1.58 -14.91 8.91
C SER A 179 -0.63 -15.72 8.05
#